data_64282e20d04ce867bd8a3a40c8184a31
#
_entry.id   64282e20d04ce867bd8a3a40c8184a31
#
_cell.length_a   1.000
_cell.length_b   1.000
_cell.length_c   1.000
_cell.angle_alpha   90.00
_cell.angle_beta   90.00
_cell.angle_gamma   90.00
#
_symmetry.space_group_name_H-M   'P 1'
#
loop_
_entity.id
_entity.type
_entity.pdbx_description
1 polymer ?
#
loop_
_entity_poly.entity_id
_entity_poly.type
_entity_poly.pdbx_seq_one_letter_code
_entity_poly.pdbx_strand_id
1 'polypeptide(L)'
;MLDISPNSDPEKINVKFFDNELEMVYQREDKLSTLVTLFSFLSIVISIIGVFGLVLFETQYRRREIGIRRVHGASVGSILQMFNRKYLYIVAACSAVAIPVSYYIIDQWMQQYVYRVEMSWWVYALAVGVILLITIVTVSLRSWSAANENPTQSIMK
;
A
#
# COMPACT_ATOMS: atom_id res chain seq x y z
N MET A 1 -8.95 -49.45 46.36
CA MET A 1 -10.19 -48.70 46.28
C MET A 1 -9.90 -47.55 45.33
N LEU A 2 -10.11 -47.75 44.01
CA LEU A 2 -9.81 -46.80 42.97
C LEU A 2 -10.98 -45.84 42.87
N ASP A 3 -10.74 -44.60 43.21
CA ASP A 3 -11.68 -43.49 43.10
C ASP A 3 -11.84 -43.14 41.62
N ILE A 4 -12.83 -43.75 40.99
CA ILE A 4 -13.24 -43.44 39.62
C ILE A 4 -14.16 -42.23 39.74
N SER A 5 -13.57 -41.04 39.60
CA SER A 5 -14.30 -39.77 39.48
C SER A 5 -15.30 -39.86 38.31
N PRO A 6 -16.61 -39.65 38.55
CA PRO A 6 -17.65 -39.83 37.51
C PRO A 6 -17.72 -38.70 36.49
N ASN A 7 -16.63 -37.98 36.28
CA ASN A 7 -16.63 -36.80 35.40
C ASN A 7 -15.72 -36.92 34.16
N SER A 8 -15.34 -38.15 33.79
CA SER A 8 -14.59 -38.42 32.57
C SER A 8 -15.51 -39.00 31.48
N ASP A 9 -16.53 -38.24 31.07
CA ASP A 9 -17.25 -38.53 29.84
C ASP A 9 -16.28 -38.36 28.67
N PRO A 10 -15.99 -39.43 27.90
CA PRO A 10 -15.08 -39.36 26.76
C PRO A 10 -15.55 -38.35 25.71
N GLU A 11 -16.82 -38.04 25.69
CA GLU A 11 -17.45 -37.05 24.84
C GLU A 11 -17.05 -35.61 25.24
N LYS A 12 -16.97 -35.29 26.53
CA LYS A 12 -16.52 -33.98 27.05
C LYS A 12 -15.01 -33.77 26.88
N ILE A 13 -14.24 -34.84 26.89
CA ILE A 13 -12.79 -34.78 26.64
C ILE A 13 -12.53 -34.49 25.17
N ASN A 14 -13.24 -35.15 24.25
CA ASN A 14 -13.13 -34.87 22.81
C ASN A 14 -13.58 -33.46 22.46
N VAL A 15 -14.64 -32.94 23.04
CA VAL A 15 -15.10 -31.56 22.82
C VAL A 15 -14.04 -30.56 23.30
N LYS A 16 -13.45 -30.77 24.49
CA LYS A 16 -12.37 -29.88 24.98
C LYS A 16 -11.11 -29.93 24.14
N PHE A 17 -10.73 -31.07 23.60
CA PHE A 17 -9.59 -31.16 22.68
C PHE A 17 -9.89 -30.44 21.37
N PHE A 18 -11.11 -30.57 20.86
CA PHE A 18 -11.55 -29.88 19.64
C PHE A 18 -11.60 -28.34 19.82
N ASP A 19 -12.12 -27.91 20.98
CA ASP A 19 -12.15 -26.48 21.32
C ASP A 19 -10.73 -25.87 21.44
N ASN A 20 -9.81 -26.61 22.09
CA ASN A 20 -8.43 -26.17 22.23
C ASN A 20 -7.67 -26.15 20.89
N GLU A 21 -7.92 -27.10 19.98
CA GLU A 21 -7.33 -27.07 18.64
C GLU A 21 -7.90 -25.93 17.79
N LEU A 22 -9.19 -25.68 17.87
CA LEU A 22 -9.82 -24.53 17.21
C LEU A 22 -9.26 -23.21 17.75
N GLU A 23 -9.14 -23.10 19.07
CA GLU A 23 -8.61 -21.89 19.72
C GLU A 23 -7.14 -21.63 19.32
N MET A 24 -6.30 -22.66 19.19
CA MET A 24 -4.94 -22.53 18.68
C MET A 24 -4.88 -22.11 17.21
N VAL A 25 -5.79 -22.59 16.38
CA VAL A 25 -5.89 -22.18 14.97
C VAL A 25 -6.31 -20.72 14.88
N TYR A 26 -7.35 -20.30 15.61
CA TYR A 26 -7.79 -18.91 15.66
C TYR A 26 -6.71 -17.96 16.18
N GLN A 27 -6.00 -18.31 17.24
CA GLN A 27 -4.89 -17.49 17.75
C GLN A 27 -3.73 -17.37 16.76
N ARG A 28 -3.51 -18.39 15.94
CA ARG A 28 -2.48 -18.37 14.90
C ARG A 28 -2.87 -17.44 13.74
N GLU A 29 -4.15 -17.49 13.33
CA GLU A 29 -4.68 -16.61 12.30
C GLU A 29 -4.73 -15.16 12.75
N ASP A 30 -5.10 -14.87 13.99
CA ASP A 30 -5.08 -13.52 14.56
C ASP A 30 -3.66 -12.93 14.61
N LYS A 31 -2.67 -13.73 14.98
CA LYS A 31 -1.26 -13.31 14.97
C LYS A 31 -0.79 -13.03 13.55
N LEU A 32 -1.13 -13.86 12.58
CA LEU A 32 -0.79 -13.65 11.17
C LEU A 32 -1.46 -12.38 10.64
N SER A 33 -2.74 -12.17 10.93
CA SER A 33 -3.47 -10.97 10.55
C SER A 33 -2.83 -9.69 11.12
N THR A 34 -2.45 -9.73 12.38
CA THR A 34 -1.76 -8.62 13.05
C THR A 34 -0.40 -8.33 12.40
N LEU A 35 0.38 -9.36 12.12
CA LEU A 35 1.68 -9.21 11.43
C LEU A 35 1.50 -8.63 10.03
N VAL A 36 0.55 -9.17 9.24
CA VAL A 36 0.27 -8.66 7.88
C VAL A 36 -0.14 -7.19 7.93
N THR A 37 -1.00 -6.82 8.87
CA THR A 37 -1.45 -5.43 9.04
C THR A 37 -0.27 -4.51 9.39
N LEU A 38 0.58 -4.91 10.32
CA LEU A 38 1.75 -4.14 10.74
C LEU A 38 2.76 -3.97 9.59
N PHE A 39 3.08 -5.05 8.88
CA PHE A 39 3.97 -4.98 7.72
C PHE A 39 3.38 -4.19 6.55
N SER A 40 2.06 -4.26 6.34
CA SER A 40 1.38 -3.45 5.33
C SER A 40 1.47 -1.97 5.65
N PHE A 41 1.26 -1.59 6.91
CA PHE A 41 1.43 -0.20 7.35
C PHE A 41 2.88 0.28 7.15
N LEU A 42 3.86 -0.53 7.55
CA LEU A 42 5.28 -0.22 7.36
C LEU A 42 5.61 -0.04 5.87
N SER A 43 5.10 -0.91 5.01
CA SER A 43 5.30 -0.86 3.56
C SER A 43 4.71 0.41 2.95
N ILE A 44 3.54 0.87 3.42
CA ILE A 44 2.94 2.13 2.99
C ILE A 44 3.83 3.31 3.37
N VAL A 45 4.34 3.34 4.59
CA VAL A 45 5.26 4.42 5.06
C VAL A 45 6.52 4.46 4.20
N ILE A 46 7.15 3.32 3.97
CA ILE A 46 8.36 3.22 3.13
C ILE A 46 8.06 3.68 1.70
N SER A 47 6.91 3.29 1.14
CA SER A 47 6.48 3.69 -0.20
C SER A 47 6.30 5.21 -0.31
N ILE A 48 5.70 5.84 0.69
CA ILE A 48 5.54 7.31 0.74
C ILE A 48 6.91 8.00 0.74
N ILE A 49 7.84 7.52 1.58
CA ILE A 49 9.21 8.05 1.65
C ILE A 49 9.92 7.87 0.31
N GLY A 50 9.77 6.70 -0.33
CA GLY A 50 10.36 6.42 -1.64
C GLY A 50 9.84 7.35 -2.74
N VAL A 51 8.52 7.52 -2.85
CA VAL A 51 7.91 8.45 -3.81
C VAL A 51 8.36 9.89 -3.54
N PHE A 52 8.37 10.28 -2.26
CA PHE A 52 8.80 11.60 -1.85
C PHE A 52 10.27 11.88 -2.26
N GLY A 53 11.18 10.94 -2.00
CA GLY A 53 12.58 11.05 -2.40
C GLY A 53 12.77 11.14 -3.90
N LEU A 54 12.02 10.34 -4.67
CA LEU A 54 12.05 10.35 -6.12
C LEU A 54 11.56 11.69 -6.69
N VAL A 55 10.46 12.23 -6.16
CA VAL A 55 9.93 13.53 -6.58
C VAL A 55 10.89 14.66 -6.24
N LEU A 56 11.53 14.60 -5.07
CA LEU A 56 12.57 15.56 -4.70
C LEU A 56 13.72 15.57 -5.71
N PHE A 57 14.26 14.39 -6.00
CA PHE A 57 15.36 14.24 -6.95
C PHE A 57 14.97 14.76 -8.34
N GLU A 58 13.82 14.36 -8.84
CA GLU A 58 13.35 14.78 -10.17
C GLU A 58 13.08 16.28 -10.24
N THR A 59 12.52 16.87 -9.19
CA THR A 59 12.27 18.31 -9.11
C THR A 59 13.58 19.10 -9.13
N GLN A 60 14.58 18.64 -8.39
CA GLN A 60 15.94 19.23 -8.40
C GLN A 60 16.58 19.11 -9.78
N TYR A 61 16.50 17.95 -10.40
CA TYR A 61 17.06 17.72 -11.73
C TYR A 61 16.40 18.59 -12.80
N ARG A 62 15.09 18.83 -12.70
CA ARG A 62 14.33 19.67 -13.66
C ARG A 62 14.19 21.13 -13.24
N ARG A 63 14.87 21.56 -12.19
CA ARG A 63 14.76 22.93 -11.64
C ARG A 63 15.02 24.00 -12.71
N ARG A 64 16.01 23.78 -13.59
CA ARG A 64 16.33 24.69 -14.70
C ARG A 64 15.20 24.75 -15.74
N GLU A 65 14.63 23.61 -16.10
CA GLU A 65 13.49 23.54 -17.03
C GLU A 65 12.25 24.24 -16.45
N ILE A 66 11.95 24.01 -15.19
CA ILE A 66 10.86 24.68 -14.46
C ILE A 66 11.09 26.19 -14.43
N GLY A 67 12.29 26.64 -14.13
CA GLY A 67 12.67 28.07 -14.14
C GLY A 67 12.46 28.73 -15.49
N ILE A 68 12.93 28.10 -16.56
CA ILE A 68 12.78 28.64 -17.95
C ILE A 68 11.27 28.71 -18.30
N ARG A 69 10.48 27.70 -18.00
CA ARG A 69 9.03 27.71 -18.26
C ARG A 69 8.30 28.80 -17.45
N ARG A 70 8.73 29.04 -16.22
CA ARG A 70 8.18 30.10 -15.37
C ARG A 70 8.46 31.51 -15.95
N VAL A 71 9.65 31.73 -16.42
CA VAL A 71 10.02 32.99 -17.07
C VAL A 71 9.21 33.25 -18.37
N HIS A 72 8.84 32.17 -19.08
CA HIS A 72 7.95 32.24 -20.24
C HIS A 72 6.44 32.27 -19.88
N GLY A 73 6.09 32.48 -18.60
CA GLY A 73 4.70 32.70 -18.19
C GLY A 73 3.92 31.41 -17.86
N ALA A 74 4.59 30.25 -17.73
CA ALA A 74 3.89 29.05 -17.33
C ALA A 74 3.32 29.17 -15.92
N SER A 75 2.04 28.82 -15.75
CA SER A 75 1.39 28.80 -14.44
C SER A 75 1.90 27.64 -13.59
N VAL A 76 1.85 27.81 -12.26
CA VAL A 76 2.15 26.71 -11.30
C VAL A 76 1.33 25.48 -11.58
N GLY A 77 0.05 25.68 -11.93
CA GLY A 77 -0.86 24.58 -12.28
C GLY A 77 -0.41 23.76 -13.49
N SER A 78 0.15 24.40 -14.51
CA SER A 78 0.69 23.71 -15.70
C SER A 78 1.88 22.82 -15.35
N ILE A 79 2.75 23.28 -14.45
CA ILE A 79 3.90 22.50 -13.97
C ILE A 79 3.43 21.31 -13.14
N LEU A 80 2.50 21.53 -12.20
CA LEU A 80 1.86 20.48 -11.40
C LEU A 80 1.20 19.42 -12.27
N GLN A 81 0.46 19.82 -13.29
CA GLN A 81 -0.21 18.90 -14.20
C GLN A 81 0.79 18.03 -14.98
N MET A 82 1.91 18.59 -15.40
CA MET A 82 2.96 17.85 -16.09
C MET A 82 3.55 16.75 -15.21
N PHE A 83 3.86 17.05 -13.94
CA PHE A 83 4.37 16.06 -12.99
C PHE A 83 3.31 15.01 -12.65
N ASN A 84 2.11 15.43 -12.28
CA ASN A 84 1.03 14.51 -11.92
C ASN A 84 0.70 13.55 -13.07
N ARG A 85 0.64 14.02 -14.30
CA ARG A 85 0.38 13.18 -15.47
C ARG A 85 1.44 12.10 -15.64
N LYS A 86 2.72 12.42 -15.44
CA LYS A 86 3.81 11.45 -15.54
C LYS A 86 3.68 10.35 -14.48
N TYR A 87 3.47 10.73 -13.21
CA TYR A 87 3.33 9.76 -12.12
C TYR A 87 2.05 8.94 -12.24
N LEU A 88 0.97 9.53 -12.77
CA LEU A 88 -0.26 8.80 -13.05
C LEU A 88 -0.03 7.66 -14.05
N TYR A 89 0.73 7.91 -15.12
CA TYR A 89 1.09 6.85 -16.08
C TYR A 89 1.95 5.76 -15.45
N ILE A 90 2.90 6.12 -14.59
CA ILE A 90 3.75 5.13 -13.90
C ILE A 90 2.88 4.25 -12.98
N VAL A 91 2.02 4.85 -12.16
CA VAL A 91 1.12 4.11 -11.28
C VAL A 91 0.17 3.22 -12.07
N ALA A 92 -0.41 3.72 -13.16
CA ALA A 92 -1.29 2.91 -14.01
C ALA A 92 -0.57 1.71 -14.63
N ALA A 93 0.65 1.89 -15.15
CA ALA A 93 1.45 0.80 -15.71
C ALA A 93 1.83 -0.24 -14.65
N CYS A 94 2.28 0.21 -13.47
CA CYS A 94 2.59 -0.68 -12.35
C CYS A 94 1.34 -1.44 -11.87
N SER A 95 0.19 -0.78 -11.77
CA SER A 95 -1.07 -1.39 -11.36
C SER A 95 -1.55 -2.44 -12.36
N ALA A 96 -1.37 -2.19 -13.66
CA ALA A 96 -1.73 -3.14 -14.72
C ALA A 96 -0.96 -4.46 -14.63
N VAL A 97 0.26 -4.41 -14.10
CA VAL A 97 1.07 -5.63 -13.85
C VAL A 97 0.77 -6.21 -12.47
N ALA A 98 0.64 -5.36 -11.45
CA ALA A 98 0.46 -5.79 -10.07
C ALA A 98 -0.87 -6.52 -9.83
N ILE A 99 -1.97 -6.07 -10.47
CA ILE A 99 -3.30 -6.67 -10.28
C ILE A 99 -3.32 -8.16 -10.72
N PRO A 100 -2.92 -8.54 -11.94
CA PRO A 100 -2.95 -9.94 -12.34
C PRO A 100 -1.99 -10.81 -11.54
N VAL A 101 -0.81 -10.30 -11.19
CA VAL A 101 0.16 -11.02 -10.35
C VAL A 101 -0.41 -11.27 -8.95
N SER A 102 -0.97 -10.25 -8.35
CA SER A 102 -1.61 -10.33 -7.03
C SER A 102 -2.79 -11.31 -7.04
N TYR A 103 -3.64 -11.23 -8.06
CA TYR A 103 -4.76 -12.16 -8.23
C TYR A 103 -4.29 -13.61 -8.29
N TYR A 104 -3.27 -13.90 -9.10
CA TYR A 104 -2.72 -15.25 -9.23
C TYR A 104 -2.15 -15.79 -7.92
N ILE A 105 -1.36 -14.97 -7.20
CA ILE A 105 -0.75 -15.38 -5.93
C ILE A 105 -1.82 -15.65 -4.87
N ILE A 106 -2.81 -14.78 -4.77
CA ILE A 106 -3.87 -14.89 -3.77
C ILE A 106 -4.77 -16.10 -4.08
N ASP A 107 -5.13 -16.32 -5.35
CA ASP A 107 -5.92 -17.48 -5.76
C ASP A 107 -5.21 -18.79 -5.40
N GLN A 108 -3.91 -18.88 -5.68
CA GLN A 108 -3.11 -20.05 -5.34
C GLN A 108 -3.00 -20.27 -3.81
N TRP A 109 -2.90 -19.19 -3.06
CA TRP A 109 -2.85 -19.26 -1.59
C TRP A 109 -4.21 -19.67 -1.00
N MET A 110 -5.31 -19.14 -1.52
CA MET A 110 -6.66 -19.46 -1.07
C MET A 110 -7.09 -20.89 -1.42
N GLN A 111 -6.49 -21.57 -2.37
CA GLN A 111 -6.75 -22.97 -2.68
C GLN A 111 -6.40 -23.93 -1.51
N GLN A 112 -5.58 -23.47 -0.56
CA GLN A 112 -5.22 -24.24 0.64
C GLN A 112 -6.27 -24.14 1.75
N TYR A 113 -7.24 -23.25 1.62
CA TYR A 113 -8.29 -23.04 2.62
C TYR A 113 -9.63 -23.65 2.18
N VAL A 114 -10.33 -24.29 3.13
CA VAL A 114 -11.64 -24.93 2.90
C VAL A 114 -12.73 -23.87 2.65
N TYR A 115 -12.60 -22.69 3.25
CA TYR A 115 -13.49 -21.57 3.05
C TYR A 115 -12.85 -20.57 2.06
N ARG A 116 -13.40 -20.55 0.84
CA ARG A 116 -12.99 -19.57 -0.19
C ARG A 116 -13.84 -18.33 -0.06
N VAL A 117 -13.21 -17.20 0.25
CA VAL A 117 -13.83 -15.88 0.14
C VAL A 117 -13.62 -15.40 -1.30
N GLU A 118 -14.70 -15.16 -2.03
CA GLU A 118 -14.59 -14.57 -3.37
C GLU A 118 -13.96 -13.18 -3.27
N MET A 119 -12.78 -13.03 -3.88
CA MET A 119 -12.10 -11.74 -3.94
C MET A 119 -12.88 -10.77 -4.81
N SER A 120 -13.56 -9.83 -4.16
CA SER A 120 -14.28 -8.78 -4.85
C SER A 120 -13.31 -7.83 -5.56
N TRP A 121 -13.55 -7.53 -6.83
CA TRP A 121 -12.76 -6.58 -7.64
C TRP A 121 -12.69 -5.16 -7.00
N TRP A 122 -13.62 -4.83 -6.13
CA TRP A 122 -13.64 -3.60 -5.34
C TRP A 122 -12.38 -3.38 -4.50
N VAL A 123 -11.79 -4.45 -3.98
CA VAL A 123 -10.56 -4.38 -3.17
C VAL A 123 -9.39 -3.86 -4.00
N TYR A 124 -9.27 -4.33 -5.25
CA TYR A 124 -8.23 -3.85 -6.17
C TYR A 124 -8.47 -2.41 -6.58
N ALA A 125 -9.73 -2.04 -6.87
CA ALA A 125 -10.09 -0.67 -7.20
C ALA A 125 -9.78 0.30 -6.04
N LEU A 126 -10.09 -0.10 -4.81
CA LEU A 126 -9.81 0.67 -3.60
C LEU A 126 -8.30 0.81 -3.37
N ALA A 127 -7.54 -0.27 -3.51
CA ALA A 127 -6.09 -0.24 -3.36
C ALA A 127 -5.43 0.70 -4.37
N VAL A 128 -5.79 0.62 -5.65
CA VAL A 128 -5.29 1.51 -6.70
C VAL A 128 -5.71 2.96 -6.41
N GLY A 129 -6.96 3.18 -5.98
CA GLY A 129 -7.47 4.50 -5.62
C GLY A 129 -6.68 5.15 -4.48
N VAL A 130 -6.35 4.41 -3.43
CA VAL A 130 -5.54 4.89 -2.31
C VAL A 130 -4.12 5.24 -2.77
N ILE A 131 -3.49 4.38 -3.57
CA ILE A 131 -2.15 4.64 -4.11
C ILE A 131 -2.14 5.89 -4.99
N LEU A 132 -3.13 6.06 -5.86
CA LEU A 132 -3.28 7.25 -6.69
C LEU A 132 -3.45 8.51 -5.84
N LEU A 133 -4.30 8.47 -4.83
CA LEU A 133 -4.54 9.59 -3.92
C LEU A 133 -3.24 10.00 -3.21
N ILE A 134 -2.53 9.05 -2.60
CA ILE A 134 -1.25 9.30 -1.92
C ILE A 134 -0.24 9.90 -2.90
N THR A 135 -0.14 9.34 -4.11
CA THR A 135 0.80 9.82 -5.12
C THR A 135 0.48 11.25 -5.54
N ILE A 136 -0.78 11.54 -5.87
CA ILE A 136 -1.21 12.89 -6.29
C ILE A 136 -0.94 13.90 -5.18
N VAL A 137 -1.29 13.60 -3.93
CA VAL A 137 -1.05 14.49 -2.80
C VAL A 137 0.45 14.75 -2.63
N THR A 138 1.26 13.71 -2.61
CA THR A 138 2.71 13.80 -2.41
C THR A 138 3.38 14.61 -3.53
N VAL A 139 3.05 14.31 -4.79
CA VAL A 139 3.58 15.01 -5.96
C VAL A 139 3.14 16.47 -5.98
N SER A 140 1.86 16.72 -5.69
CA SER A 140 1.31 18.10 -5.71
C SER A 140 1.94 18.98 -4.64
N LEU A 141 2.08 18.49 -3.41
CA LEU A 141 2.70 19.24 -2.31
C LEU A 141 4.15 19.63 -2.65
N ARG A 142 4.90 18.70 -3.23
CA ARG A 142 6.31 18.94 -3.57
C ARG A 142 6.49 19.82 -4.80
N SER A 143 5.72 19.57 -5.84
CA SER A 143 5.79 20.38 -7.05
C SER A 143 5.34 21.82 -6.79
N TRP A 144 4.38 22.02 -5.90
CA TRP A 144 3.95 23.35 -5.47
C TRP A 144 5.07 24.08 -4.70
N SER A 145 5.72 23.40 -3.75
CA SER A 145 6.87 23.98 -3.03
C SER A 145 7.98 24.40 -3.99
N ALA A 146 8.35 23.55 -4.95
CA ALA A 146 9.37 23.84 -5.94
C ALA A 146 9.00 24.95 -6.94
N ALA A 147 7.70 25.02 -7.30
CA ALA A 147 7.22 26.08 -8.19
C ALA A 147 7.14 27.46 -7.50
N ASN A 148 7.09 27.52 -6.17
CA ASN A 148 7.06 28.75 -5.39
C ASN A 148 8.46 29.20 -4.90
N GLU A 149 9.51 28.41 -5.12
CA GLU A 149 10.87 28.86 -4.84
C GLU A 149 11.27 30.03 -5.75
N ASN A 150 11.93 31.05 -5.18
CA ASN A 150 12.37 32.24 -5.89
C ASN A 150 13.28 31.87 -7.06
N PRO A 151 12.95 32.30 -8.32
CA PRO A 151 13.70 31.93 -9.50
C PRO A 151 15.12 32.50 -9.51
N THR A 152 15.40 33.55 -8.74
CA THR A 152 16.73 34.22 -8.67
C THR A 152 17.82 33.35 -8.07
N GLN A 153 17.48 32.39 -7.19
CA GLN A 153 18.46 31.46 -6.59
C GLN A 153 18.78 30.25 -7.48
N SER A 154 17.98 29.98 -8.50
CA SER A 154 18.17 28.82 -9.37
C SER A 154 19.08 29.08 -10.58
N ILE A 155 19.44 30.33 -10.83
CA ILE A 155 20.30 30.74 -11.98
C ILE A 155 21.74 30.98 -11.54
N MET A 156 22.00 31.15 -10.24
CA MET A 156 23.32 31.51 -9.69
C MET A 156 24.17 30.33 -9.16
N LYS A 157 23.79 29.08 -9.44
CA LYS A 157 24.64 27.93 -9.10
C LYS A 157 24.94 27.06 -10.30
#